data_8771256fcc933aa45bde8a56261bf62b
#
_entry.id   8771256fcc933aa45bde8a56261bf62b
#
_cell.length_a   1.000
_cell.length_b   1.000
_cell.length_c   1.000
_cell.angle_alpha   90.00
_cell.angle_beta   90.00
_cell.angle_gamma   90.00
#
_symmetry.space_group_name_H-M   'P 1'
#
loop_
_entity.id
_entity.type
_entity.pdbx_description
1 polymer ?
#
loop_
_entity_poly.entity_id
_entity_poly.type
_entity_poly.pdbx_seq_one_letter_code
_entity_poly.pdbx_strand_id
1 'polypeptide(L)'
;MMLSWLRRAILYRVYRKTIKENFVTDKKEGSKKLKSIAVILDHRLGIEKEYFKEIGSHFKIPRANIRVLTFFQSPKQINESNYNSSCISRNVSSLGVLNGVVSDFCSQGCDVLINFYEQDDLYLKYISAKTHKKLSVGFKSVDHVINDLIIEVDAQNIEVFVSECIKYLEIFFNSRK
;
A
#
# COMPACT_ATOMS: atom_id res chain seq x y z
N MET A 1 -22.45 -17.29 -9.49
CA MET A 1 -21.95 -17.26 -8.09
C MET A 1 -20.81 -18.23 -7.82
N MET A 2 -20.83 -19.46 -8.31
CA MET A 2 -19.77 -20.47 -8.06
C MET A 2 -18.35 -20.11 -8.53
N LEU A 3 -18.19 -19.32 -9.58
CA LEU A 3 -16.86 -18.93 -10.11
C LEU A 3 -16.12 -17.84 -9.28
N SER A 4 -16.82 -17.05 -8.49
CA SER A 4 -16.18 -15.93 -7.76
C SER A 4 -15.39 -16.41 -6.53
N TRP A 5 -15.93 -17.36 -5.79
CA TRP A 5 -15.23 -17.94 -4.63
C TRP A 5 -13.99 -18.74 -5.06
N LEU A 6 -14.08 -19.47 -6.19
CA LEU A 6 -12.95 -20.24 -6.73
C LEU A 6 -11.81 -19.28 -7.16
N ARG A 7 -12.14 -18.19 -7.85
CA ARG A 7 -11.16 -17.15 -8.23
C ARG A 7 -10.48 -16.56 -6.99
N ARG A 8 -11.26 -16.29 -5.94
CA ARG A 8 -10.72 -15.76 -4.67
C ARG A 8 -9.84 -16.80 -3.96
N ALA A 9 -10.21 -18.08 -3.97
CA ALA A 9 -9.39 -19.16 -3.38
C ALA A 9 -8.06 -19.33 -4.12
N ILE A 10 -8.06 -19.24 -5.45
CA ILE A 10 -6.84 -19.30 -6.27
C ILE A 10 -5.94 -18.08 -5.93
N LEU A 11 -6.48 -16.87 -5.94
CA LEU A 11 -5.74 -15.67 -5.61
C LEU A 11 -5.17 -15.73 -4.18
N TYR A 12 -5.91 -16.28 -3.24
CA TYR A 12 -5.43 -16.47 -1.87
C TYR A 12 -4.21 -17.40 -1.80
N ARG A 13 -4.20 -18.47 -2.58
CA ARG A 13 -3.02 -19.37 -2.68
C ARG A 13 -1.82 -18.63 -3.29
N VAL A 14 -2.04 -17.83 -4.32
CA VAL A 14 -0.99 -17.02 -4.95
C VAL A 14 -0.46 -15.98 -3.95
N TYR A 15 -1.34 -15.29 -3.22
CA TYR A 15 -0.97 -14.37 -2.15
C TYR A 15 -0.08 -15.04 -1.10
N ARG A 16 -0.50 -16.19 -0.57
CA ARG A 16 0.27 -16.95 0.43
C ARG A 16 1.67 -17.35 -0.09
N LYS A 17 1.77 -17.72 -1.35
CA LYS A 17 3.06 -18.01 -1.99
C LYS A 17 3.93 -16.75 -2.06
N THR A 18 3.38 -15.63 -2.54
CA THR A 18 4.09 -14.34 -2.62
C THR A 18 4.63 -13.90 -1.26
N ILE A 19 3.83 -14.00 -0.20
CA ILE A 19 4.28 -13.67 1.17
C ILE A 19 5.47 -14.53 1.58
N LYS A 20 5.43 -15.84 1.34
CA LYS A 20 6.55 -16.74 1.68
C LYS A 20 7.84 -16.38 0.90
N GLU A 21 7.71 -16.04 -0.37
CA GLU A 21 8.85 -15.63 -1.20
C GLU A 21 9.46 -14.31 -0.69
N ASN A 22 8.64 -13.35 -0.30
CA ASN A 22 9.11 -12.08 0.26
C ASN A 22 9.91 -12.28 1.55
N PHE A 23 9.51 -13.18 2.45
CA PHE A 23 10.26 -13.47 3.67
C PHE A 23 11.67 -14.03 3.42
N VAL A 24 11.85 -14.77 2.32
CA VAL A 24 13.15 -15.37 1.98
C VAL A 24 14.10 -14.33 1.33
N THR A 25 13.54 -13.37 0.60
CA THR A 25 14.32 -12.41 -0.18
C THR A 25 14.61 -11.08 0.54
N ASP A 26 13.92 -10.81 1.65
CA ASP A 26 13.99 -9.52 2.37
C ASP A 26 15.29 -9.37 3.20
N LYS A 27 16.41 -9.23 2.50
CA LYS A 27 17.58 -8.57 3.07
C LYS A 27 17.39 -7.06 2.88
N LYS A 28 16.71 -6.44 3.84
CA LYS A 28 16.49 -4.98 3.87
C LYS A 28 17.82 -4.26 4.10
N GLU A 29 18.56 -3.99 3.04
CA GLU A 29 19.67 -3.02 3.11
C GLU A 29 19.06 -1.62 3.26
N GLY A 30 19.19 -1.06 4.46
CA GLY A 30 18.63 0.23 4.81
C GLY A 30 19.35 1.38 4.11
N SER A 31 18.73 2.02 3.14
CA SER A 31 19.14 3.38 2.75
C SER A 31 18.89 4.31 3.92
N LYS A 32 19.91 5.11 4.30
CA LYS A 32 19.84 6.07 5.40
C LYS A 32 18.87 7.24 5.16
N LYS A 33 18.29 7.36 3.98
CA LYS A 33 17.43 8.48 3.61
C LYS A 33 16.16 8.00 2.94
N LEU A 34 15.02 8.48 3.41
CA LEU A 34 13.71 8.27 2.78
C LEU A 34 13.62 9.09 1.48
N LYS A 35 13.40 8.42 0.34
CA LYS A 35 13.40 9.05 -0.99
C LYS A 35 12.05 8.91 -1.71
N SER A 36 11.24 7.92 -1.36
CA SER A 36 9.98 7.63 -2.04
C SER A 36 8.95 7.02 -1.11
N ILE A 37 7.69 7.43 -1.30
CA ILE A 37 6.53 6.92 -0.58
C ILE A 37 5.49 6.45 -1.60
N ALA A 38 4.93 5.27 -1.35
CA ALA A 38 3.74 4.79 -2.06
C ALA A 38 2.62 4.54 -1.06
N VAL A 39 1.38 4.81 -1.45
CA VAL A 39 0.19 4.64 -0.62
C VAL A 39 -0.81 3.78 -1.38
N ILE A 40 -1.33 2.74 -0.74
CA ILE A 40 -2.52 2.02 -1.19
C ILE A 40 -3.68 2.54 -0.34
N LEU A 41 -4.59 3.26 -0.97
CA LEU A 41 -5.72 3.93 -0.31
C LEU A 41 -7.03 3.23 -0.66
N ASP A 42 -7.79 2.84 0.34
CA ASP A 42 -9.15 2.36 0.15
C ASP A 42 -10.13 3.54 0.04
N HIS A 43 -10.78 3.69 -1.13
CA HIS A 43 -11.75 4.76 -1.37
C HIS A 43 -12.91 4.79 -0.36
N ARG A 44 -13.26 3.64 0.23
CA ARG A 44 -14.35 3.55 1.22
C ARG A 44 -14.11 4.38 2.48
N LEU A 45 -12.85 4.69 2.78
CA LEU A 45 -12.48 5.50 3.95
C LEU A 45 -12.77 6.99 3.75
N GLY A 46 -13.02 7.45 2.52
CA GLY A 46 -13.35 8.85 2.22
C GLY A 46 -12.21 9.83 2.48
N ILE A 47 -10.97 9.35 2.59
CA ILE A 47 -9.79 10.16 2.90
C ILE A 47 -9.18 10.71 1.61
N GLU A 48 -8.83 11.99 1.63
CA GLU A 48 -8.16 12.67 0.52
C GLU A 48 -6.67 12.31 0.46
N LYS A 49 -6.17 12.05 -0.75
CA LYS A 49 -4.76 11.69 -1.01
C LYS A 49 -3.77 12.79 -0.60
N GLU A 50 -4.24 14.02 -0.46
CA GLU A 50 -3.47 15.21 -0.09
C GLU A 50 -2.80 15.08 1.27
N TYR A 51 -3.43 14.42 2.24
CA TYR A 51 -2.86 14.17 3.56
C TYR A 51 -1.51 13.43 3.51
N PHE A 52 -1.34 12.49 2.59
CA PHE A 52 -0.09 11.74 2.46
C PHE A 52 1.06 12.58 1.87
N LYS A 53 0.76 13.71 1.21
CA LYS A 53 1.78 14.66 0.73
C LYS A 53 2.47 15.38 1.89
N GLU A 54 1.80 15.50 3.02
CA GLU A 54 2.36 16.11 4.23
C GLU A 54 3.57 15.32 4.73
N ILE A 55 3.47 13.98 4.77
CA ILE A 55 4.60 13.09 5.11
C ILE A 55 5.78 13.37 4.16
N GLY A 56 5.50 13.45 2.86
CA GLY A 56 6.55 13.74 1.88
C GLY A 56 7.19 15.12 2.05
N SER A 57 6.39 16.13 2.38
CA SER A 57 6.87 17.49 2.63
C SER A 57 7.79 17.53 3.84
N HIS A 58 7.44 16.84 4.93
CA HIS A 58 8.25 16.73 6.14
C HIS A 58 9.66 16.17 5.86
N PHE A 59 9.73 15.09 5.05
CA PHE A 59 11.01 14.46 4.68
C PHE A 59 11.66 15.09 3.43
N LYS A 60 11.14 16.20 2.90
CA LYS A 60 11.62 16.89 1.69
C LYS A 60 11.67 15.96 0.46
N ILE A 61 10.68 15.08 0.35
CA ILE A 61 10.56 14.16 -0.80
C ILE A 61 9.90 14.91 -1.97
N PRO A 62 10.46 14.86 -3.18
CA PRO A 62 9.82 15.42 -4.35
C PRO A 62 8.41 14.83 -4.58
N ARG A 63 7.45 15.67 -4.98
CA ARG A 63 6.06 15.23 -5.21
C ARG A 63 5.95 14.06 -6.20
N ALA A 64 6.82 14.01 -7.21
CA ALA A 64 6.88 12.92 -8.17
C ALA A 64 7.22 11.55 -7.53
N ASN A 65 7.85 11.55 -6.36
CA ASN A 65 8.22 10.35 -5.61
C ASN A 65 7.17 9.95 -4.56
N ILE A 66 6.03 10.63 -4.53
CA ILE A 66 4.89 10.30 -3.66
C ILE A 66 3.77 9.81 -4.57
N ARG A 67 3.43 8.54 -4.48
CA ARG A 67 2.43 7.90 -5.34
C ARG A 67 1.30 7.36 -4.50
N VAL A 68 0.07 7.60 -4.94
CA VAL A 68 -1.14 7.07 -4.30
C VAL A 68 -1.92 6.24 -5.32
N LEU A 69 -2.18 4.99 -4.97
CA LEU A 69 -3.05 4.10 -5.71
C LEU A 69 -4.36 3.96 -4.92
N THR A 70 -5.46 4.48 -5.46
CA THR A 70 -6.77 4.41 -4.81
C THR A 70 -7.55 3.20 -5.33
N PHE A 71 -7.97 2.33 -4.42
CA PHE A 71 -8.78 1.16 -4.73
C PHE A 71 -10.27 1.49 -4.62
N PHE A 72 -11.00 1.25 -5.70
CA PHE A 72 -12.44 1.43 -5.80
C PHE A 72 -13.18 0.09 -5.86
N GLN A 73 -14.40 0.05 -5.33
CA GLN A 73 -15.25 -1.15 -5.41
C GLN A 73 -15.87 -1.34 -6.79
N SER A 74 -16.09 -0.25 -7.51
CA SER A 74 -16.74 -0.24 -8.82
C SER A 74 -16.04 0.74 -9.77
N PRO A 75 -15.92 0.40 -11.07
CA PRO A 75 -15.38 1.33 -12.08
C PRO A 75 -16.23 2.60 -12.24
N LYS A 76 -17.51 2.57 -11.86
CA LYS A 76 -18.39 3.75 -11.92
C LYS A 76 -18.01 4.86 -10.94
N GLN A 77 -17.19 4.55 -9.93
CA GLN A 77 -16.70 5.49 -8.94
C GLN A 77 -15.44 6.22 -9.38
N ILE A 78 -14.82 5.78 -10.47
CA ILE A 78 -13.57 6.34 -10.99
C ILE A 78 -13.90 7.50 -11.93
N ASN A 79 -13.43 8.69 -11.60
CA ASN A 79 -13.53 9.89 -12.45
C ASN A 79 -12.32 9.98 -13.38
N GLU A 80 -12.44 10.72 -14.48
CA GLU A 80 -11.34 10.92 -15.45
C GLU A 80 -10.08 11.49 -14.81
N SER A 81 -10.23 12.44 -13.87
CA SER A 81 -9.10 13.04 -13.14
C SER A 81 -8.30 12.07 -12.27
N ASN A 82 -8.91 10.94 -11.87
CA ASN A 82 -8.31 9.95 -10.99
C ASN A 82 -7.89 8.67 -11.71
N TYR A 83 -8.17 8.55 -13.01
CA TYR A 83 -8.00 7.30 -13.78
C TYR A 83 -6.60 6.70 -13.63
N ASN A 84 -5.56 7.51 -13.75
CA ASN A 84 -4.15 7.07 -13.70
C ASN A 84 -3.64 6.71 -12.29
N SER A 85 -4.46 6.89 -11.26
CA SER A 85 -4.13 6.56 -9.87
C SER A 85 -5.21 5.68 -9.22
N SER A 86 -6.10 5.07 -10.02
CA SER A 86 -7.24 4.31 -9.54
C SER A 86 -7.19 2.86 -10.01
N CYS A 87 -7.59 1.95 -9.15
CA CYS A 87 -7.71 0.54 -9.47
C CYS A 87 -8.97 -0.08 -8.87
N ILE A 88 -9.33 -1.24 -9.39
CA ILE A 88 -10.42 -2.08 -8.93
C ILE A 88 -9.96 -3.54 -8.90
N SER A 89 -10.76 -4.43 -8.33
CA SER A 89 -10.45 -5.87 -8.25
C SER A 89 -10.12 -6.51 -9.60
N ARG A 90 -10.67 -5.99 -10.71
CA ARG A 90 -10.40 -6.45 -12.09
C ARG A 90 -8.94 -6.26 -12.53
N ASN A 91 -8.22 -5.32 -11.93
CA ASN A 91 -6.80 -5.10 -12.22
C ASN A 91 -5.89 -6.20 -11.66
N VAL A 92 -6.43 -7.12 -10.87
CA VAL A 92 -5.75 -8.29 -10.33
C VAL A 92 -6.48 -9.55 -10.81
N SER A 93 -5.82 -10.38 -11.60
CA SER A 93 -6.39 -11.66 -12.03
C SER A 93 -6.38 -12.68 -10.88
N SER A 94 -7.17 -13.75 -11.01
CA SER A 94 -7.14 -14.86 -10.03
C SER A 94 -5.79 -15.57 -9.96
N LEU A 95 -5.00 -15.53 -11.03
CA LEU A 95 -3.64 -16.09 -11.08
C LEU A 95 -2.57 -15.10 -10.60
N GLY A 96 -2.97 -13.93 -10.10
CA GLY A 96 -2.07 -12.91 -9.59
C GLY A 96 -1.39 -12.06 -10.66
N VAL A 97 -1.86 -12.07 -11.90
CA VAL A 97 -1.39 -11.14 -12.93
C VAL A 97 -1.95 -9.76 -12.64
N LEU A 98 -1.07 -8.76 -12.55
CA LEU A 98 -1.40 -7.36 -12.36
C LEU A 98 -1.48 -6.66 -13.72
N ASN A 99 -2.49 -5.80 -13.90
CA ASN A 99 -2.71 -5.09 -15.16
C ASN A 99 -2.76 -3.57 -14.98
N GLY A 100 -2.31 -2.84 -16.00
CA GLY A 100 -2.37 -1.39 -16.08
C GLY A 100 -1.70 -0.70 -14.90
N VAL A 101 -2.37 0.30 -14.35
CA VAL A 101 -1.89 1.15 -13.24
C VAL A 101 -1.34 0.36 -12.04
N VAL A 102 -1.94 -0.80 -11.71
CA VAL A 102 -1.48 -1.63 -10.58
C VAL A 102 -0.13 -2.27 -10.88
N SER A 103 0.07 -2.76 -12.10
CA SER A 103 1.36 -3.30 -12.53
C SER A 103 2.47 -2.26 -12.44
N ASP A 104 2.19 -1.05 -12.95
CA ASP A 104 3.15 0.06 -12.94
C ASP A 104 3.46 0.52 -11.51
N PHE A 105 2.43 0.62 -10.66
CA PHE A 105 2.59 0.96 -9.24
C PHE A 105 3.50 -0.03 -8.51
N CYS A 106 3.26 -1.32 -8.66
CA CYS A 106 4.04 -2.37 -7.98
C CYS A 106 5.48 -2.44 -8.49
N SER A 107 5.69 -2.31 -9.81
CA SER A 107 7.02 -2.46 -10.43
C SER A 107 8.00 -1.33 -10.07
N GLN A 108 7.49 -0.11 -9.86
CA GLN A 108 8.32 1.03 -9.51
C GLN A 108 8.94 0.93 -8.11
N GLY A 109 8.35 0.16 -7.19
CA GLY A 109 8.81 0.04 -5.80
C GLY A 109 8.82 1.35 -5.01
N CYS A 110 9.15 1.30 -3.74
CA CYS A 110 9.23 2.48 -2.86
C CYS A 110 10.11 2.21 -1.63
N ASP A 111 10.53 3.25 -0.93
CA ASP A 111 11.18 3.08 0.37
C ASP A 111 10.14 2.75 1.44
N VAL A 112 9.01 3.47 1.45
CA VAL A 112 7.90 3.24 2.38
C VAL A 112 6.61 3.00 1.61
N LEU A 113 5.92 1.90 1.94
CA LEU A 113 4.57 1.61 1.51
C LEU A 113 3.59 1.83 2.66
N ILE A 114 2.63 2.72 2.47
CA ILE A 114 1.55 2.94 3.44
C ILE A 114 0.31 2.19 2.96
N ASN A 115 -0.12 1.20 3.74
CA ASN A 115 -1.32 0.42 3.52
C ASN A 115 -2.49 1.09 4.26
N PHE A 116 -3.11 2.08 3.63
CA PHE A 116 -4.19 2.85 4.22
C PHE A 116 -5.55 2.22 3.91
N TYR A 117 -5.82 1.09 4.53
CA TYR A 117 -7.09 0.35 4.49
C TYR A 117 -7.24 -0.47 5.77
N GLU A 118 -8.47 -0.58 6.28
CA GLU A 118 -8.78 -1.30 7.53
C GLU A 118 -9.44 -2.66 7.29
N GLN A 119 -10.04 -2.87 6.12
CA GLN A 119 -10.70 -4.12 5.82
C GLN A 119 -9.71 -5.17 5.30
N ASP A 120 -9.89 -6.41 5.71
CA ASP A 120 -9.11 -7.57 5.24
C ASP A 120 -9.48 -7.94 3.79
N ASP A 121 -9.16 -7.05 2.85
CA ASP A 121 -9.40 -7.21 1.43
C ASP A 121 -8.23 -7.91 0.74
N LEU A 122 -8.50 -9.06 0.12
CA LEU A 122 -7.47 -9.88 -0.51
C LEU A 122 -6.76 -9.17 -1.68
N TYR A 123 -7.47 -8.31 -2.44
CA TYR A 123 -6.87 -7.57 -3.55
C TYR A 123 -5.89 -6.52 -3.04
N LEU A 124 -6.27 -5.76 -2.01
CA LEU A 124 -5.39 -4.77 -1.36
C LEU A 124 -4.15 -5.42 -0.75
N LYS A 125 -4.34 -6.54 -0.03
CA LYS A 125 -3.24 -7.32 0.53
C LYS A 125 -2.30 -7.86 -0.55
N TYR A 126 -2.85 -8.34 -1.64
CA TYR A 126 -2.06 -8.86 -2.74
C TYR A 126 -1.24 -7.76 -3.44
N ILE A 127 -1.83 -6.60 -3.71
CA ILE A 127 -1.13 -5.43 -4.26
C ILE A 127 0.01 -5.01 -3.31
N SER A 128 -0.27 -4.93 -2.01
CA SER A 128 0.75 -4.65 -1.00
C SER A 128 1.89 -5.67 -1.03
N ALA A 129 1.59 -6.97 -1.07
CA ALA A 129 2.59 -8.02 -1.13
C ALA A 129 3.46 -7.97 -2.39
N LYS A 130 2.88 -7.56 -3.53
CA LYS A 130 3.58 -7.45 -4.82
C LYS A 130 4.38 -6.16 -4.99
N THR A 131 4.12 -5.14 -4.17
CA THR A 131 4.88 -3.89 -4.21
C THR A 131 6.23 -4.05 -3.53
N HIS A 132 7.31 -3.79 -4.25
CA HIS A 132 8.66 -3.76 -3.69
C HIS A 132 8.82 -2.56 -2.74
N LYS A 133 9.23 -2.82 -1.50
CA LYS A 133 9.31 -1.82 -0.44
C LYS A 133 10.38 -2.17 0.58
N LYS A 134 10.94 -1.16 1.25
CA LYS A 134 11.88 -1.36 2.37
C LYS A 134 11.16 -1.43 3.71
N LEU A 135 10.07 -0.68 3.84
CA LEU A 135 9.24 -0.62 5.04
C LEU A 135 7.78 -0.53 4.63
N SER A 136 6.92 -1.23 5.34
CA SER A 136 5.46 -1.14 5.20
C SER A 136 4.82 -0.67 6.49
N VAL A 137 3.85 0.23 6.36
CA VAL A 137 3.09 0.83 7.47
C VAL A 137 1.61 0.57 7.23
N GLY A 138 0.88 0.19 8.26
CA GLY A 138 -0.57 -0.02 8.15
C GLY A 138 -1.28 -0.11 9.49
N PHE A 139 -2.56 -0.47 9.45
CA PHE A 139 -3.42 -0.58 10.61
C PHE A 139 -3.36 -1.97 11.26
N LYS A 140 -3.70 -2.04 12.55
CA LYS A 140 -3.78 -3.28 13.32
C LYS A 140 -4.86 -4.25 12.82
N SER A 141 -5.92 -3.73 12.21
CA SER A 141 -7.03 -4.51 11.67
C SER A 141 -6.67 -5.36 10.45
N VAL A 142 -5.52 -5.08 9.82
CA VAL A 142 -5.04 -5.78 8.63
C VAL A 142 -4.02 -6.85 9.00
N ASP A 143 -3.87 -7.87 8.15
CA ASP A 143 -2.89 -8.96 8.33
C ASP A 143 -1.49 -8.41 8.67
N HIS A 144 -1.02 -8.73 9.87
CA HIS A 144 0.28 -8.27 10.40
C HIS A 144 1.49 -8.73 9.56
N VAL A 145 1.29 -9.71 8.70
CA VAL A 145 2.37 -10.27 7.86
C VAL A 145 2.81 -9.28 6.76
N ILE A 146 1.95 -8.34 6.38
CA ILE A 146 2.24 -7.37 5.32
C ILE A 146 2.69 -6.01 5.82
N ASN A 147 2.59 -5.74 7.12
CA ASN A 147 2.98 -4.47 7.73
C ASN A 147 4.13 -4.67 8.71
N ASP A 148 5.25 -3.97 8.45
CA ASP A 148 6.40 -3.96 9.36
C ASP A 148 6.15 -3.04 10.56
N LEU A 149 5.40 -1.96 10.35
CA LEU A 149 4.98 -0.98 11.35
C LEU A 149 3.46 -0.91 11.40
N ILE A 150 2.92 -1.02 12.59
CA ILE A 150 1.48 -0.95 12.84
C ILE A 150 1.18 0.32 13.65
N ILE A 151 0.28 1.14 13.11
CA ILE A 151 -0.24 2.34 13.78
C ILE A 151 -1.65 2.02 14.29
N GLU A 152 -1.83 2.11 15.60
CA GLU A 152 -3.08 1.78 16.28
C GLU A 152 -3.91 3.06 16.48
N VAL A 153 -4.50 3.53 15.38
CA VAL A 153 -5.43 4.68 15.35
C VAL A 153 -6.62 4.32 14.45
N ASP A 154 -7.73 5.03 14.63
CA ASP A 154 -8.87 4.96 13.72
C ASP A 154 -8.51 5.65 12.38
N ALA A 155 -8.86 5.05 11.24
CA ALA A 155 -8.56 5.60 9.92
C ALA A 155 -9.21 6.98 9.69
N GLN A 156 -10.29 7.31 10.39
CA GLN A 156 -10.90 8.64 10.32
C GLN A 156 -10.04 9.72 11.00
N ASN A 157 -9.13 9.34 11.89
CA ASN A 157 -8.17 10.25 12.53
C ASN A 157 -6.90 10.38 11.69
N ILE A 158 -7.05 10.78 10.43
CA ILE A 158 -5.95 10.83 9.45
C ILE A 158 -4.78 11.71 9.92
N GLU A 159 -5.04 12.81 10.59
CA GLU A 159 -4.00 13.72 11.09
C GLU A 159 -3.13 13.03 12.14
N VAL A 160 -3.74 12.26 13.04
CA VAL A 160 -3.03 11.47 14.05
C VAL A 160 -2.23 10.36 13.38
N PHE A 161 -2.81 9.67 12.38
CA PHE A 161 -2.09 8.65 11.62
C PHE A 161 -0.85 9.23 10.93
N VAL A 162 -0.99 10.38 10.24
CA VAL A 162 0.12 11.07 9.55
C VAL A 162 1.19 11.48 10.56
N SER A 163 0.81 12.06 11.70
CA SER A 163 1.75 12.47 12.76
C SER A 163 2.54 11.29 13.33
N GLU A 164 1.87 10.19 13.68
CA GLU A 164 2.53 8.98 14.17
C GLU A 164 3.41 8.34 13.09
N CYS A 165 2.95 8.32 11.84
CA CYS A 165 3.74 7.83 10.71
C CYS A 165 5.04 8.63 10.57
N ILE A 166 5.00 9.96 10.61
CA ILE A 166 6.19 10.83 10.55
C ILE A 166 7.15 10.48 11.68
N LYS A 167 6.67 10.42 12.90
CA LYS A 167 7.47 10.14 14.11
C LYS A 167 8.22 8.80 14.00
N TYR A 168 7.54 7.74 13.60
CA TYR A 168 8.19 6.42 13.45
C TYR A 168 9.14 6.36 12.26
N LEU A 169 8.82 7.03 11.15
CA LEU A 169 9.71 7.11 10.00
C LEU A 169 10.99 7.90 10.32
N GLU A 170 10.91 8.96 11.14
CA GLU A 170 12.09 9.67 11.64
C GLU A 170 13.00 8.72 12.43
N ILE A 171 12.44 7.93 13.34
CA ILE A 171 13.21 6.95 14.10
C ILE A 171 13.86 5.94 13.13
N PHE A 172 13.10 5.40 12.19
CA PHE A 172 13.60 4.36 11.29
C PHE A 172 14.71 4.85 10.34
N PHE A 173 14.54 6.05 9.77
CA PHE A 173 15.48 6.59 8.77
C PHE A 173 16.59 7.49 9.37
N ASN A 174 16.43 8.06 10.58
CA ASN A 174 17.41 8.93 11.21
C ASN A 174 18.24 8.26 12.32
N SER A 175 17.79 7.13 12.88
CA SER A 175 18.44 6.48 14.05
C SER A 175 19.75 5.75 13.71
N ARG A 176 20.26 5.85 12.49
CA ARG A 176 21.54 5.24 12.08
C ARG A 176 22.61 6.31 11.76
N LYS A 177 22.76 7.27 12.68
CA LYS A 177 23.97 8.11 12.71
C LYS A 177 25.09 7.40 13.43
#